data_22b72d617ac9ddefec92c98d8d38baef
#
_entry.id   22b72d617ac9ddefec92c98d8d38baef
#
_cell.length_a   1.000
_cell.length_b   1.000
_cell.length_c   1.000
_cell.angle_alpha   90.00
_cell.angle_beta   90.00
_cell.angle_gamma   90.00
#
_symmetry.space_group_name_H-M   'P 1'
#
loop_
_entity.id
_entity.type
_entity.pdbx_description
1 polymer ?
#
loop_
_entity_poly.entity_id
_entity_poly.type
_entity_poly.pdbx_seq_one_letter_code
_entity_poly.pdbx_strand_id
1 'polypeptide(L)'
;RQFSTEVDNEVMTGDISISIQEYQWNEEGERVPYIDGKRVVPNEKAVKIVTIVNEAEPAWIRAKAEFSGFAGTAGGEAVLEGIPDGWIKCGAYYYWTRPAETGEELLFFDHVRIPGNWSEEEGEKKFAIDVTAQAIQQAHFIPDFQSENPWFGIPIEQCVYSEHTWHRAWEDVRLAIIFENGADGFFKTEQDFFHGFSTWMPGDTKASSFLLGNRSEKIGR
;
A
#
# COMPACT_ATOMS: atom_id res chain seq x y z
N ARG A 1 -47.28 -51.57 -10.35
CA ARG A 1 -46.46 -51.05 -9.28
C ARG A 1 -45.41 -50.14 -9.92
N GLN A 2 -45.61 -48.87 -9.78
CA GLN A 2 -44.61 -47.86 -10.13
C GLN A 2 -43.66 -47.66 -8.93
N PHE A 3 -42.37 -47.89 -9.14
CA PHE A 3 -41.36 -47.48 -8.18
C PHE A 3 -40.83 -46.12 -8.63
N SER A 4 -41.16 -45.10 -7.92
CA SER A 4 -40.45 -43.82 -8.01
C SER A 4 -39.28 -43.85 -7.02
N THR A 5 -38.07 -43.85 -7.54
CA THR A 5 -36.89 -43.59 -6.75
C THR A 5 -36.71 -42.09 -6.73
N GLU A 6 -37.06 -41.46 -5.61
CA GLU A 6 -36.72 -40.09 -5.32
C GLU A 6 -35.24 -40.09 -4.95
N VAL A 7 -34.40 -39.57 -5.82
CA VAL A 7 -32.99 -39.30 -5.51
C VAL A 7 -32.98 -37.90 -4.93
N ASP A 8 -32.95 -37.81 -3.61
CA ASP A 8 -32.56 -36.59 -2.91
C ASP A 8 -31.09 -36.31 -3.24
N ASN A 9 -30.86 -35.48 -4.24
CA ASN A 9 -29.59 -34.84 -4.42
C ASN A 9 -29.53 -33.66 -3.40
N GLU A 10 -29.11 -33.96 -2.19
CA GLU A 10 -28.60 -32.96 -1.27
C GLU A 10 -27.28 -32.43 -1.86
N VAL A 11 -27.35 -31.36 -2.65
CA VAL A 11 -26.18 -30.61 -3.02
C VAL A 11 -25.73 -29.89 -1.74
N MET A 12 -24.83 -30.53 -1.02
CA MET A 12 -24.07 -29.82 0.01
C MET A 12 -23.25 -28.74 -0.70
N THR A 13 -23.77 -27.53 -0.73
CA THR A 13 -22.96 -26.35 -1.04
C THR A 13 -22.08 -26.15 0.17
N GLY A 14 -20.80 -26.50 0.06
CA GLY A 14 -19.83 -26.20 1.10
C GLY A 14 -19.80 -24.69 1.32
N ASP A 15 -19.62 -24.27 2.57
CA ASP A 15 -19.51 -22.87 2.92
C ASP A 15 -18.21 -22.29 2.39
N ILE A 16 -18.27 -21.17 1.70
CA ILE A 16 -17.12 -20.34 1.35
C ILE A 16 -17.05 -19.18 2.34
N SER A 17 -15.89 -19.03 2.96
CA SER A 17 -15.61 -17.91 3.84
C SER A 17 -14.15 -17.47 3.70
N ILE A 18 -13.94 -16.24 3.28
CA ILE A 18 -12.63 -15.62 3.23
C ILE A 18 -12.65 -14.27 3.95
N SER A 19 -11.51 -13.86 4.48
CA SER A 19 -11.33 -12.52 5.03
C SER A 19 -10.03 -11.89 4.57
N ILE A 20 -9.96 -10.56 4.56
CA ILE A 20 -8.74 -9.80 4.34
C ILE A 20 -8.23 -9.36 5.71
N GLN A 21 -6.96 -9.65 5.97
CA GLN A 21 -6.26 -9.22 7.17
C GLN A 21 -5.14 -8.28 6.76
N GLU A 22 -4.94 -7.21 7.53
CA GLU A 22 -3.92 -6.21 7.23
C GLU A 22 -3.07 -5.95 8.47
N TYR A 23 -1.74 -5.90 8.25
CA TYR A 23 -0.76 -5.81 9.30
C TYR A 23 0.35 -4.83 8.98
N GLN A 24 1.07 -4.45 10.02
CA GLN A 24 2.34 -3.72 9.97
C GLN A 24 3.30 -4.31 11.01
N TRP A 25 4.56 -3.89 10.96
CA TRP A 25 5.53 -4.21 12.00
C TRP A 25 5.49 -3.13 13.08
N ASN A 26 5.55 -3.54 14.36
CA ASN A 26 5.83 -2.63 15.47
C ASN A 26 7.34 -2.42 15.64
N GLU A 27 7.73 -1.62 16.64
CA GLU A 27 9.15 -1.32 16.92
C GLU A 27 9.94 -2.55 17.36
N GLU A 28 9.26 -3.53 17.95
CA GLU A 28 9.84 -4.82 18.39
C GLU A 28 9.95 -5.83 17.24
N GLY A 29 9.48 -5.49 16.04
CA GLY A 29 9.48 -6.37 14.88
C GLY A 29 8.37 -7.41 14.89
N GLU A 30 7.32 -7.21 15.67
CA GLU A 30 6.15 -8.07 15.71
C GLU A 30 5.09 -7.61 14.71
N ARG A 31 4.37 -8.56 14.12
CA ARG A 31 3.25 -8.30 13.23
C ARG A 31 2.02 -7.90 14.03
N VAL A 32 1.59 -6.66 13.87
CA VAL A 32 0.43 -6.08 14.56
C VAL A 32 -0.60 -5.59 13.55
N PRO A 33 -1.88 -5.43 13.93
CA PRO A 33 -2.89 -4.89 13.04
C PRO A 33 -2.48 -3.56 12.42
N TYR A 34 -2.80 -3.36 11.16
CA TYR A 34 -2.49 -2.13 10.43
C TYR A 34 -3.26 -0.95 11.01
N ILE A 35 -2.57 0.16 11.22
CA ILE A 35 -3.17 1.43 11.65
C ILE A 35 -3.35 2.31 10.43
N ASP A 36 -4.60 2.70 10.16
CA ASP A 36 -4.96 3.57 9.04
C ASP A 36 -4.47 5.02 9.24
N GLY A 37 -4.48 5.78 8.15
CA GLY A 37 -4.08 7.17 8.15
C GLY A 37 -2.56 7.41 8.18
N LYS A 38 -1.76 6.40 7.83
CA LYS A 38 -0.30 6.53 7.72
C LYS A 38 0.07 7.64 6.75
N ARG A 39 1.09 8.42 7.13
CA ARG A 39 1.72 9.40 6.26
C ARG A 39 2.90 8.78 5.52
N VAL A 40 2.98 9.02 4.24
CA VAL A 40 4.02 8.48 3.35
C VAL A 40 4.73 9.59 2.59
N VAL A 41 5.99 9.33 2.26
CA VAL A 41 6.82 10.24 1.47
C VAL A 41 7.11 9.66 0.08
N PRO A 42 7.39 10.49 -0.92
CA PRO A 42 7.81 10.02 -2.24
C PRO A 42 9.02 9.09 -2.16
N ASN A 43 9.04 8.09 -3.02
CA ASN A 43 10.03 7.00 -3.06
C ASN A 43 10.04 6.06 -1.83
N GLU A 44 9.15 6.25 -0.87
CA GLU A 44 9.07 5.35 0.28
C GLU A 44 8.64 3.96 -0.17
N LYS A 45 9.29 2.95 0.41
CA LYS A 45 8.81 1.57 0.43
C LYS A 45 8.01 1.37 1.72
N ALA A 46 6.71 1.67 1.64
CA ALA A 46 5.85 1.65 2.79
C ALA A 46 5.42 0.22 3.15
N VAL A 47 5.60 -0.17 4.41
CA VAL A 47 5.13 -1.46 4.92
C VAL A 47 3.61 -1.47 4.96
N LYS A 48 3.00 -2.44 4.30
CA LYS A 48 1.60 -2.78 4.38
C LYS A 48 1.45 -4.25 4.02
N ILE A 49 1.28 -5.08 5.03
CA ILE A 49 1.18 -6.53 4.87
C ILE A 49 -0.30 -6.88 4.72
N VAL A 50 -0.67 -7.40 3.56
CA VAL A 50 -2.05 -7.81 3.27
C VAL A 50 -2.08 -9.31 3.06
N THR A 51 -2.91 -9.98 3.85
CA THR A 51 -3.13 -11.41 3.75
C THR A 51 -4.60 -11.72 3.49
N ILE A 52 -4.87 -12.86 2.88
CA ILE A 52 -6.21 -13.36 2.65
C ILE A 52 -6.29 -14.73 3.34
N VAL A 53 -7.25 -14.88 4.24
CA VAL A 53 -7.45 -16.11 5.00
C VAL A 53 -8.65 -16.84 4.43
N ASN A 54 -8.49 -18.14 4.14
CA ASN A 54 -9.61 -19.02 3.85
C ASN A 54 -10.11 -19.63 5.17
N GLU A 55 -11.31 -19.27 5.58
CA GLU A 55 -11.89 -19.66 6.87
C GLU A 55 -12.79 -20.89 6.80
N ALA A 56 -13.11 -21.36 5.60
CA ALA A 56 -14.03 -22.47 5.37
C ALA A 56 -13.45 -23.54 4.42
N GLU A 57 -14.29 -24.13 3.58
CA GLU A 57 -13.89 -25.20 2.65
C GLU A 57 -12.80 -24.74 1.65
N PRO A 58 -12.00 -25.67 1.11
CA PRO A 58 -10.97 -25.32 0.12
C PRO A 58 -11.52 -24.53 -1.06
N ALA A 59 -10.87 -23.43 -1.38
CA ALA A 59 -11.36 -22.47 -2.36
C ALA A 59 -10.26 -21.95 -3.29
N TRP A 60 -10.63 -21.63 -4.51
CA TRP A 60 -9.86 -20.79 -5.42
C TRP A 60 -10.02 -19.34 -4.98
N ILE A 61 -8.89 -18.61 -4.93
CA ILE A 61 -8.86 -17.21 -4.49
C ILE A 61 -8.20 -16.36 -5.57
N ARG A 62 -8.81 -15.21 -5.85
CA ARG A 62 -8.19 -14.11 -6.59
C ARG A 62 -8.34 -12.81 -5.83
N ALA A 63 -7.41 -11.90 -6.06
CA ALA A 63 -7.42 -10.59 -5.43
C ALA A 63 -6.99 -9.50 -6.40
N LYS A 64 -7.38 -8.27 -6.11
CA LYS A 64 -6.87 -7.07 -6.76
C LYS A 64 -6.64 -5.98 -5.72
N ALA A 65 -5.72 -5.07 -6.03
CA ALA A 65 -5.58 -3.82 -5.30
C ALA A 65 -5.73 -2.67 -6.30
N GLU A 66 -6.54 -1.70 -5.94
CA GLU A 66 -6.81 -0.50 -6.72
C GLU A 66 -6.41 0.72 -5.90
N PHE A 67 -5.74 1.65 -6.55
CA PHE A 67 -5.39 2.92 -5.93
C PHE A 67 -6.40 3.95 -6.34
N SER A 68 -6.93 4.69 -5.37
CA SER A 68 -7.91 5.76 -5.59
C SER A 68 -7.44 7.09 -5.02
N GLY A 69 -8.18 8.15 -5.32
CA GLY A 69 -7.78 9.50 -4.97
C GLY A 69 -6.53 9.93 -5.73
N PHE A 70 -5.62 10.52 -5.03
CA PHE A 70 -4.40 11.07 -5.60
C PHE A 70 -3.48 10.01 -6.25
N ALA A 71 -3.39 8.81 -5.68
CA ALA A 71 -2.54 7.74 -6.20
C ALA A 71 -2.95 7.19 -7.56
N GLY A 72 -4.19 7.42 -7.98
CA GLY A 72 -4.72 7.04 -9.30
C GLY A 72 -4.54 8.10 -10.40
N THR A 73 -3.87 9.22 -10.11
CA THR A 73 -3.71 10.34 -11.05
C THR A 73 -2.27 10.49 -11.55
N ALA A 74 -2.05 11.44 -12.45
CA ALA A 74 -0.89 11.64 -13.32
C ALA A 74 0.52 11.65 -12.67
N GLY A 75 0.66 11.44 -11.38
CA GLY A 75 1.94 11.42 -10.69
C GLY A 75 2.71 10.10 -10.74
N GLY A 76 2.21 9.09 -11.42
CA GLY A 76 2.73 7.72 -11.41
C GLY A 76 1.95 6.83 -10.46
N GLU A 77 1.82 5.57 -10.82
CA GLU A 77 1.10 4.59 -10.02
C GLU A 77 1.99 4.09 -8.88
N ALA A 78 1.39 3.93 -7.70
CA ALA A 78 2.01 3.16 -6.64
C ALA A 78 2.11 1.68 -7.07
N VAL A 79 3.13 0.99 -6.58
CA VAL A 79 3.44 -0.38 -7.00
C VAL A 79 3.40 -1.31 -5.80
N LEU A 80 2.69 -2.43 -5.94
CA LEU A 80 2.73 -3.52 -4.96
C LEU A 80 4.07 -4.23 -5.02
N GLU A 81 4.65 -4.51 -3.87
CA GLU A 81 5.89 -5.27 -3.74
C GLU A 81 5.73 -6.42 -2.74
N GLY A 82 6.58 -7.45 -2.89
CA GLY A 82 6.56 -8.62 -2.03
C GLY A 82 5.42 -9.60 -2.32
N ILE A 83 4.89 -9.60 -3.54
CA ILE A 83 3.90 -10.58 -3.98
C ILE A 83 4.59 -11.93 -4.18
N PRO A 84 4.17 -13.00 -3.47
CA PRO A 84 4.75 -14.33 -3.63
C PRO A 84 4.52 -14.95 -5.02
N ASP A 85 5.41 -15.85 -5.43
CA ASP A 85 5.35 -16.55 -6.72
C ASP A 85 4.09 -17.40 -6.92
N GLY A 86 3.35 -17.72 -5.86
CA GLY A 86 2.07 -18.42 -5.94
C GLY A 86 0.94 -17.64 -6.58
N TRP A 87 1.12 -16.34 -6.77
CA TRP A 87 0.19 -15.47 -7.46
C TRP A 87 0.59 -15.24 -8.90
N ILE A 88 -0.36 -15.33 -9.82
CA ILE A 88 -0.19 -14.90 -11.21
C ILE A 88 -1.12 -13.73 -11.52
N LYS A 89 -0.63 -12.74 -12.24
CA LYS A 89 -1.42 -11.58 -12.65
C LYS A 89 -2.06 -11.82 -14.01
N CYS A 90 -3.39 -11.74 -14.07
CA CYS A 90 -4.16 -11.73 -15.30
C CYS A 90 -5.15 -10.57 -15.29
N GLY A 91 -4.95 -9.59 -16.18
CA GLY A 91 -5.74 -8.35 -16.18
C GLY A 91 -5.57 -7.57 -14.88
N ALA A 92 -6.69 -7.21 -14.26
CA ALA A 92 -6.72 -6.48 -12.99
C ALA A 92 -6.54 -7.36 -11.75
N TYR A 93 -6.59 -8.68 -11.89
CA TYR A 93 -6.56 -9.61 -10.78
C TYR A 93 -5.25 -10.38 -10.69
N TYR A 94 -4.91 -10.75 -9.45
CA TYR A 94 -3.93 -11.77 -9.11
C TYR A 94 -4.68 -13.02 -8.69
N TYR A 95 -4.30 -14.16 -9.24
CA TYR A 95 -4.93 -15.46 -9.00
C TYR A 95 -3.95 -16.34 -8.24
N TRP A 96 -4.39 -16.89 -7.11
CA TRP A 96 -3.64 -17.92 -6.41
C TRP A 96 -3.73 -19.21 -7.21
N THR A 97 -2.58 -19.83 -7.51
CA THR A 97 -2.47 -20.89 -8.53
C THR A 97 -2.86 -22.28 -8.06
N ARG A 98 -3.27 -22.43 -6.82
CA ARG A 98 -3.83 -23.64 -6.24
C ARG A 98 -5.00 -23.30 -5.32
N PRO A 99 -5.81 -24.29 -4.91
CA PRO A 99 -6.80 -24.05 -3.87
C PRO A 99 -6.12 -23.63 -2.56
N ALA A 100 -6.71 -22.68 -1.85
CA ALA A 100 -6.34 -22.36 -0.49
C ALA A 100 -7.05 -23.34 0.45
N GLU A 101 -6.31 -23.98 1.33
CA GLU A 101 -6.84 -24.91 2.31
C GLU A 101 -7.58 -24.18 3.45
N THR A 102 -8.42 -24.91 4.17
CA THR A 102 -9.13 -24.39 5.34
C THR A 102 -8.14 -23.84 6.39
N GLY A 103 -8.31 -22.61 6.81
CA GLY A 103 -7.42 -21.92 7.76
C GLY A 103 -6.11 -21.40 7.15
N GLU A 104 -5.91 -21.56 5.86
CA GLU A 104 -4.69 -21.06 5.20
C GLU A 104 -4.70 -19.53 5.08
N GLU A 105 -3.59 -18.92 5.47
CA GLU A 105 -3.31 -17.50 5.30
C GLU A 105 -2.38 -17.30 4.09
N LEU A 106 -2.86 -16.61 3.07
CA LEU A 106 -2.11 -16.30 1.86
C LEU A 106 -1.59 -14.87 1.93
N LEU A 107 -0.28 -14.68 1.92
CA LEU A 107 0.31 -13.35 1.73
C LEU A 107 -0.03 -12.87 0.31
N PHE A 108 -0.63 -11.70 0.19
CA PHE A 108 -0.89 -11.06 -1.10
C PHE A 108 0.24 -10.11 -1.49
N PHE A 109 0.57 -9.15 -0.63
CA PHE A 109 1.76 -8.29 -0.74
C PHE A 109 2.17 -7.79 0.64
N ASP A 110 3.40 -7.27 0.77
CA ASP A 110 3.92 -6.81 2.04
C ASP A 110 4.39 -5.35 2.05
N HIS A 111 4.54 -4.73 0.89
CA HIS A 111 4.93 -3.34 0.75
C HIS A 111 4.21 -2.66 -0.41
N VAL A 112 4.16 -1.34 -0.32
CA VAL A 112 3.73 -0.47 -1.41
C VAL A 112 4.84 0.56 -1.66
N ARG A 113 5.33 0.63 -2.89
CA ARG A 113 6.29 1.66 -3.29
C ARG A 113 5.54 2.91 -3.71
N ILE A 114 5.84 4.00 -3.03
CA ILE A 114 5.25 5.30 -3.31
C ILE A 114 6.00 5.96 -4.48
N PRO A 115 5.30 6.53 -5.50
CA PRO A 115 5.93 7.22 -6.60
C PRO A 115 6.79 8.40 -6.14
N GLY A 116 7.94 8.59 -6.82
CA GLY A 116 8.90 9.64 -6.46
C GLY A 116 8.54 11.04 -6.99
N ASN A 117 7.62 11.12 -7.92
CA ASN A 117 7.25 12.34 -8.64
C ASN A 117 6.01 13.06 -8.10
N TRP A 118 5.57 12.71 -6.91
CA TRP A 118 4.49 13.44 -6.26
C TRP A 118 4.96 14.85 -5.86
N SER A 119 4.33 15.90 -6.39
CA SER A 119 4.72 17.29 -6.19
C SER A 119 4.25 17.86 -4.84
N GLU A 120 4.88 18.97 -4.40
CA GLU A 120 4.53 19.65 -3.13
C GLU A 120 3.10 20.24 -3.15
N GLU A 121 2.58 20.62 -4.31
CA GLU A 121 1.25 21.22 -4.46
C GLU A 121 0.11 20.30 -4.05
N GLU A 122 0.41 19.00 -3.84
CA GLU A 122 -0.56 17.97 -3.49
C GLU A 122 -0.54 17.62 -2.00
N GLY A 123 0.07 18.46 -1.15
CA GLY A 123 0.47 18.20 0.22
C GLY A 123 -0.58 17.70 1.22
N GLU A 124 -1.87 17.95 1.02
CA GLU A 124 -2.93 17.47 1.92
C GLU A 124 -3.81 16.38 1.31
N LYS A 125 -3.47 15.91 0.11
CA LYS A 125 -4.33 14.95 -0.58
C LYS A 125 -4.21 13.56 0.01
N LYS A 126 -5.36 12.97 0.24
CA LYS A 126 -5.50 11.57 0.66
C LYS A 126 -5.52 10.67 -0.57
N PHE A 127 -4.98 9.47 -0.41
CA PHE A 127 -5.21 8.38 -1.34
C PHE A 127 -5.56 7.12 -0.57
N ALA A 128 -6.24 6.21 -1.24
CA ALA A 128 -6.64 4.94 -0.66
C ALA A 128 -6.08 3.77 -1.47
N ILE A 129 -5.91 2.66 -0.81
CA ILE A 129 -5.61 1.36 -1.38
C ILE A 129 -6.79 0.46 -1.07
N ASP A 130 -7.52 0.11 -2.12
CA ASP A 130 -8.72 -0.70 -2.03
C ASP A 130 -8.37 -2.13 -2.42
N VAL A 131 -8.45 -3.05 -1.48
CA VAL A 131 -8.19 -4.46 -1.73
C VAL A 131 -9.50 -5.23 -1.80
N THR A 132 -9.69 -5.96 -2.89
CA THR A 132 -10.82 -6.87 -3.09
C THR A 132 -10.30 -8.28 -3.21
N ALA A 133 -10.87 -9.22 -2.46
CA ALA A 133 -10.62 -10.65 -2.62
C ALA A 133 -11.92 -11.38 -2.93
N GLN A 134 -11.83 -12.37 -3.80
CA GLN A 134 -12.95 -13.17 -4.27
C GLN A 134 -12.61 -14.65 -4.21
N ALA A 135 -13.59 -15.47 -3.89
CA ALA A 135 -13.43 -16.91 -3.78
C ALA A 135 -14.53 -17.69 -4.51
N ILE A 136 -14.14 -18.87 -4.98
CA ILE A 136 -15.00 -19.89 -5.57
C ILE A 136 -14.60 -21.23 -4.96
N GLN A 137 -15.59 -22.05 -4.62
CA GLN A 137 -15.36 -23.37 -4.06
C GLN A 137 -14.55 -24.27 -5.02
N GLN A 138 -13.54 -24.96 -4.50
CA GLN A 138 -12.70 -25.87 -5.29
C GLN A 138 -13.51 -26.98 -5.96
N ALA A 139 -14.50 -27.54 -5.26
CA ALA A 139 -15.23 -28.74 -5.69
C ALA A 139 -15.97 -28.61 -7.04
N HIS A 140 -16.26 -27.37 -7.46
CA HIS A 140 -17.12 -27.12 -8.63
C HIS A 140 -16.41 -26.46 -9.79
N PHE A 141 -15.11 -26.20 -9.67
CA PHE A 141 -14.40 -25.39 -10.65
C PHE A 141 -12.90 -25.69 -10.74
N ILE A 142 -12.37 -25.65 -11.94
CA ILE A 142 -10.93 -25.71 -12.21
C ILE A 142 -10.57 -24.49 -13.07
N PRO A 143 -9.74 -23.55 -12.58
CA PRO A 143 -9.28 -22.42 -13.36
C PRO A 143 -8.45 -22.83 -14.58
N ASP A 144 -8.55 -22.05 -15.66
CA ASP A 144 -7.64 -22.17 -16.79
C ASP A 144 -6.60 -21.03 -16.75
N PHE A 145 -5.46 -21.29 -16.12
CA PHE A 145 -4.37 -20.32 -15.97
C PHE A 145 -3.61 -20.03 -17.28
N GLN A 146 -3.94 -20.71 -18.37
CA GLN A 146 -3.44 -20.38 -19.70
C GLN A 146 -4.32 -19.36 -20.43
N SER A 147 -5.52 -19.12 -19.91
CA SER A 147 -6.47 -18.13 -20.42
C SER A 147 -6.17 -16.73 -19.90
N GLU A 148 -6.51 -15.72 -20.70
CA GLU A 148 -6.48 -14.31 -20.27
C GLU A 148 -7.47 -14.00 -19.14
N ASN A 149 -8.48 -14.86 -18.94
CA ASN A 149 -9.45 -14.79 -17.86
C ASN A 149 -9.62 -16.16 -17.21
N PRO A 150 -8.78 -16.53 -16.24
CA PRO A 150 -8.78 -17.87 -15.62
C PRO A 150 -10.11 -18.29 -15.00
N TRP A 151 -10.96 -17.35 -14.64
CA TRP A 151 -12.24 -17.60 -13.96
C TRP A 151 -13.46 -17.23 -14.80
N PHE A 152 -13.36 -17.14 -16.09
CA PHE A 152 -14.42 -16.72 -16.99
C PHE A 152 -15.72 -17.52 -16.79
N GLY A 153 -16.84 -16.80 -16.72
CA GLY A 153 -18.18 -17.40 -16.70
C GLY A 153 -18.59 -18.09 -15.40
N ILE A 154 -17.75 -18.07 -14.36
CA ILE A 154 -18.07 -18.67 -13.07
C ILE A 154 -18.57 -17.59 -12.10
N PRO A 155 -19.73 -17.79 -11.44
CA PRO A 155 -20.21 -16.90 -10.40
C PRO A 155 -19.25 -16.84 -9.23
N ILE A 156 -19.05 -15.63 -8.68
CA ILE A 156 -18.28 -15.42 -7.46
C ILE A 156 -19.17 -15.76 -6.26
N GLU A 157 -18.72 -16.65 -5.41
CA GLU A 157 -19.47 -17.10 -4.23
C GLU A 157 -19.25 -16.15 -3.04
N GLN A 158 -18.05 -15.61 -2.89
CA GLN A 158 -17.76 -14.57 -1.90
C GLN A 158 -16.86 -13.48 -2.45
N CYS A 159 -17.15 -12.25 -2.07
CA CYS A 159 -16.34 -11.07 -2.32
C CYS A 159 -16.19 -10.28 -1.02
N VAL A 160 -14.96 -10.02 -0.61
CA VAL A 160 -14.62 -9.20 0.54
C VAL A 160 -13.78 -8.00 0.11
N TYR A 161 -13.86 -6.94 0.89
CA TYR A 161 -13.26 -5.66 0.55
C TYR A 161 -12.62 -5.03 1.78
N SER A 162 -11.49 -4.38 1.59
CA SER A 162 -10.80 -3.59 2.60
C SER A 162 -10.27 -2.31 1.99
N GLU A 163 -10.47 -1.19 2.68
CA GLU A 163 -10.02 0.14 2.28
C GLU A 163 -9.11 0.72 3.36
N HIS A 164 -7.97 1.26 2.95
CA HIS A 164 -7.10 2.04 3.81
C HIS A 164 -6.69 3.35 3.16
N THR A 165 -6.79 4.42 3.93
CA THR A 165 -6.44 5.76 3.50
C THR A 165 -5.04 6.14 3.97
N TRP A 166 -4.21 6.65 3.07
CA TRP A 166 -2.91 7.20 3.37
C TRP A 166 -2.88 8.70 3.13
N HIS A 167 -1.99 9.37 3.85
CA HIS A 167 -1.77 10.80 3.71
C HIS A 167 -0.34 11.07 3.28
N ARG A 168 -0.16 12.12 2.53
CA ARG A 168 1.16 12.60 2.21
C ARG A 168 1.81 13.30 3.41
N ALA A 169 3.09 13.03 3.63
CA ALA A 169 3.82 13.47 4.83
C ALA A 169 4.65 14.73 4.64
N TRP A 170 4.48 15.49 3.55
CA TRP A 170 5.30 16.66 3.29
C TRP A 170 5.32 17.70 4.42
N GLU A 171 4.22 17.82 5.12
CA GLU A 171 4.08 18.77 6.22
C GLU A 171 4.79 18.34 7.50
N ASP A 172 5.14 17.05 7.61
CA ASP A 172 5.75 16.50 8.83
C ASP A 172 7.27 16.63 8.86
N VAL A 173 7.90 16.87 7.71
CA VAL A 173 9.34 17.07 7.64
C VAL A 173 9.62 18.58 7.50
N ARG A 174 9.88 19.22 8.60
CA ARG A 174 10.24 20.64 8.64
C ARG A 174 11.75 20.77 8.83
N LEU A 175 12.46 20.89 7.73
CA LEU A 175 13.86 21.30 7.76
C LEU A 175 13.91 22.82 7.90
N ALA A 176 14.58 23.32 8.94
CA ALA A 176 14.85 24.73 9.12
C ALA A 176 16.32 24.99 8.89
N ILE A 177 16.64 25.90 8.00
CA ILE A 177 17.98 26.47 7.89
C ILE A 177 18.08 27.57 8.95
N ILE A 178 19.00 27.38 9.89
CA ILE A 178 19.25 28.34 10.94
C ILE A 178 20.52 29.09 10.57
N PHE A 179 20.37 30.36 10.24
CA PHE A 179 21.49 31.21 9.87
C PHE A 179 22.11 31.79 11.13
N GLU A 180 23.41 31.61 11.26
CA GLU A 180 24.17 32.13 12.40
C GLU A 180 24.78 33.48 12.05
N ASN A 181 24.54 34.44 12.91
CA ASN A 181 25.04 35.85 12.76
C ASN A 181 26.33 36.10 13.56
N GLY A 182 27.28 35.20 13.48
CA GLY A 182 28.54 35.41 14.21
C GLY A 182 28.32 35.57 15.72
N ALA A 183 28.54 36.78 16.26
CA ALA A 183 28.49 37.04 17.71
C ALA A 183 27.07 37.25 18.26
N ASP A 184 26.09 37.55 17.40
CA ASP A 184 24.77 38.03 17.85
C ASP A 184 23.65 37.02 17.76
N GLY A 185 23.93 35.80 17.34
CA GLY A 185 22.95 34.72 17.24
C GLY A 185 22.50 34.42 15.81
N PHE A 186 21.26 33.97 15.68
CA PHE A 186 20.74 33.42 14.41
C PHE A 186 20.05 34.46 13.55
N PHE A 187 20.32 34.42 12.25
CA PHE A 187 19.51 35.16 11.27
C PHE A 187 18.10 34.60 11.24
N LYS A 188 17.12 35.48 11.18
CA LYS A 188 15.70 35.10 11.17
C LYS A 188 15.16 34.83 9.77
N THR A 189 15.83 35.38 8.75
CA THR A 189 15.38 35.29 7.36
C THR A 189 16.57 35.11 6.42
N GLU A 190 16.29 34.61 5.20
CA GLU A 190 17.27 34.54 4.13
C GLU A 190 17.85 35.91 3.76
N GLN A 191 17.05 36.96 3.83
CA GLN A 191 17.49 38.32 3.56
C GLN A 191 18.54 38.81 4.58
N ASP A 192 18.40 38.41 5.83
CA ASP A 192 19.39 38.77 6.86
C ASP A 192 20.73 38.06 6.60
N PHE A 193 20.70 36.82 6.12
CA PHE A 193 21.90 36.07 5.76
C PHE A 193 22.66 36.73 4.61
N PHE A 194 21.96 37.19 3.58
CA PHE A 194 22.57 37.82 2.41
C PHE A 194 22.83 39.31 2.55
N HIS A 195 22.37 39.98 3.61
CA HIS A 195 22.52 41.42 3.81
C HIS A 195 23.99 41.87 3.80
N GLY A 196 24.92 41.07 4.25
CA GLY A 196 26.35 41.35 4.25
C GLY A 196 27.07 41.16 2.91
N PHE A 197 26.34 40.70 1.86
CA PHE A 197 26.89 40.36 0.55
C PHE A 197 26.71 41.47 -0.51
N SER A 198 26.10 42.58 -0.17
CA SER A 198 25.79 43.69 -1.09
C SER A 198 27.00 44.49 -1.59
N THR A 199 28.19 44.26 -1.04
CA THR A 199 29.43 45.00 -1.36
C THR A 199 30.57 44.07 -1.75
N TRP A 200 30.30 43.08 -2.61
CA TRP A 200 31.34 42.19 -3.08
C TRP A 200 32.20 42.86 -4.17
N MET A 201 33.50 42.70 -4.03
CA MET A 201 34.47 43.05 -5.07
C MET A 201 35.04 41.77 -5.70
N PRO A 202 35.48 41.78 -6.96
CA PRO A 202 36.16 40.67 -7.54
C PRO A 202 37.37 40.25 -6.74
N GLY A 203 37.39 39.00 -6.24
CA GLY A 203 38.44 38.45 -5.40
C GLY A 203 38.09 38.39 -3.90
N ASP A 204 36.98 38.92 -3.48
CA ASP A 204 36.52 38.80 -2.09
C ASP A 204 36.01 37.39 -1.81
N THR A 205 36.35 36.84 -0.64
CA THR A 205 35.83 35.60 -0.11
C THR A 205 35.21 35.85 1.24
N LYS A 206 33.91 35.54 1.36
CA LYS A 206 33.21 35.54 2.66
C LYS A 206 32.75 34.14 2.96
N ALA A 207 32.96 33.69 4.18
CA ALA A 207 32.45 32.46 4.70
C ALA A 207 31.29 32.72 5.63
N SER A 208 30.25 31.91 5.53
CA SER A 208 29.12 31.93 6.46
C SER A 208 28.76 30.50 6.81
N SER A 209 28.26 30.28 8.01
CA SER A 209 27.82 28.97 8.49
C SER A 209 26.33 29.00 8.74
N PHE A 210 25.70 27.82 8.53
CA PHE A 210 24.31 27.61 8.89
C PHE A 210 24.16 26.25 9.56
N LEU A 211 23.14 26.11 10.40
CA LEU A 211 22.75 24.88 11.02
C LEU A 211 21.48 24.37 10.33
N LEU A 212 21.50 23.13 9.89
CA LEU A 212 20.32 22.45 9.39
C LEU A 212 19.63 21.75 10.56
N GLY A 213 18.48 22.25 10.97
CA GLY A 213 17.68 21.69 12.06
C GLY A 213 16.44 20.97 11.54
N ASN A 214 16.23 19.72 11.95
CA ASN A 214 14.97 19.03 11.76
C ASN A 214 14.02 19.42 12.91
N ARG A 215 12.93 20.11 12.61
CA ARG A 215 11.90 20.52 13.55
C ARG A 215 10.68 19.60 13.54
N SER A 216 10.71 18.52 12.76
CA SER A 216 9.66 17.51 12.78
C SER A 216 9.90 16.49 13.89
N GLU A 217 8.85 15.79 14.30
CA GLU A 217 8.95 14.67 15.23
C GLU A 217 9.56 13.42 14.57
N LYS A 218 9.76 13.44 13.27
CA LYS A 218 10.33 12.34 12.48
C LYS A 218 11.77 12.66 12.09
N ILE A 219 12.59 11.61 12.08
CA ILE A 219 13.97 11.70 11.59
C ILE A 219 13.91 11.93 10.08
N GLY A 220 14.33 13.10 9.64
CA GLY A 220 14.56 13.38 8.23
C GLY A 220 15.73 12.51 7.73
N ARG A 221 15.52 11.76 6.68
CA ARG A 221 16.56 11.02 5.95
C ARG A 221 16.98 11.79 4.71
#